data_03bacfbeaf4503fdb0a91a7a8715ce6c
#
_entry.id   03bacfbeaf4503fdb0a91a7a8715ce6c
#
_cell.length_a   1.000
_cell.length_b   1.000
_cell.length_c   1.000
_cell.angle_alpha   90.00
_cell.angle_beta   90.00
_cell.angle_gamma   90.00
#
_symmetry.space_group_name_H-M   'P 1'
#
loop_
_entity.id
_entity.type
_entity.pdbx_description
1 polymer ?
#
loop_
_entity_poly.entity_id
_entity_poly.type
_entity_poly.pdbx_seq_one_letter_code
_entity_poly.pdbx_strand_id
1 'polypeptide(L)'
;MTEELDRAVEALERARQGSKVALVSSGDAGVYGMAGPAYEVLFQAGWTPDSAIEVEIVPGASALNSCAALVGAPLTHDFCAISLSDLLTPWPVIARRLDAAAAADFVVALYNPKSGRRAGQIVEAQRLFLRHRDPATPVAIVKSAYRPKQRIEFATLETMAEADIGMLSTVLIGNSQTFVRHGLMVTPRGYANKYADGGSAKDGERAGHSLSTGLDGWRAELRASGRSAAELAREQRLPVDYLEAVLAS
;
A
#
# COMPACT_ATOMS: atom_id res chain seq x y z
N MET A 1 21.71 -6.37 -6.30
CA MET A 1 21.69 -4.91 -6.26
C MET A 1 22.76 -4.25 -7.12
N THR A 2 23.95 -4.79 -7.21
CA THR A 2 24.91 -4.38 -8.27
C THR A 2 24.36 -4.65 -9.67
N GLU A 3 23.69 -5.77 -9.86
CA GLU A 3 23.14 -6.16 -11.16
C GLU A 3 22.01 -5.25 -11.70
N GLU A 4 21.21 -4.61 -10.83
CA GLU A 4 20.14 -3.71 -11.30
C GLU A 4 20.71 -2.44 -11.92
N LEU A 5 21.70 -1.83 -11.27
CA LEU A 5 22.41 -0.67 -11.82
C LEU A 5 23.20 -1.05 -13.07
N ASP A 6 23.93 -2.18 -13.05
CA ASP A 6 24.73 -2.66 -14.18
C ASP A 6 23.82 -2.89 -15.42
N ARG A 7 22.63 -3.46 -15.23
CA ARG A 7 21.64 -3.61 -16.31
C ARG A 7 21.13 -2.28 -16.85
N ALA A 8 20.91 -1.30 -15.98
CA ALA A 8 20.46 0.03 -16.40
C ALA A 8 21.56 0.76 -17.20
N VAL A 9 22.82 0.65 -16.75
CA VAL A 9 24.00 1.19 -17.46
C VAL A 9 24.14 0.51 -18.83
N GLU A 10 24.10 -0.82 -18.90
CA GLU A 10 24.20 -1.55 -20.17
C GLU A 10 23.06 -1.17 -21.12
N ALA A 11 21.83 -1.01 -20.61
CA ALA A 11 20.70 -0.58 -21.44
C ALA A 11 20.94 0.81 -22.06
N LEU A 12 21.44 1.77 -21.28
CA LEU A 12 21.78 3.09 -21.76
C LEU A 12 22.91 3.07 -22.79
N GLU A 13 23.96 2.30 -22.55
CA GLU A 13 25.09 2.17 -23.48
C GLU A 13 24.65 1.61 -24.84
N ARG A 14 23.83 0.56 -24.84
CA ARG A 14 23.27 -0.02 -26.07
C ARG A 14 22.35 0.96 -26.81
N ALA A 15 21.53 1.74 -26.06
CA ALA A 15 20.68 2.76 -26.65
C ALA A 15 21.50 3.89 -27.29
N ARG A 16 22.61 4.32 -26.67
CA ARG A 16 23.55 5.28 -27.24
C ARG A 16 24.23 4.81 -28.55
N GLN A 17 24.36 3.49 -28.69
CA GLN A 17 24.85 2.85 -29.90
C GLN A 17 23.78 2.69 -31.00
N GLY A 18 22.58 3.25 -30.79
CA GLY A 18 21.45 3.20 -31.72
C GLY A 18 20.57 1.96 -31.64
N SER A 19 20.76 1.11 -30.62
CA SER A 19 19.91 -0.06 -30.41
C SER A 19 18.56 0.33 -29.79
N LYS A 20 17.47 -0.32 -30.22
CA LYS A 20 16.21 -0.34 -29.45
C LYS A 20 16.35 -1.34 -28.32
N VAL A 21 16.23 -0.88 -27.07
CA VAL A 21 16.48 -1.68 -25.87
C VAL A 21 15.21 -1.85 -25.08
N ALA A 22 14.87 -3.07 -24.68
CA ALA A 22 13.82 -3.36 -23.73
C ALA A 22 14.46 -3.82 -22.40
N LEU A 23 14.33 -2.99 -21.34
CA LEU A 23 14.73 -3.36 -19.99
C LEU A 23 13.53 -4.03 -19.29
N VAL A 24 13.56 -5.35 -19.16
CA VAL A 24 12.45 -6.16 -18.65
C VAL A 24 12.50 -6.22 -17.12
N SER A 25 11.38 -5.91 -16.48
CA SER A 25 11.16 -6.04 -15.05
C SER A 25 10.00 -6.99 -14.75
N SER A 26 10.04 -7.72 -13.66
CA SER A 26 8.90 -8.52 -13.22
C SER A 26 7.86 -7.63 -12.52
N GLY A 27 6.58 -7.88 -12.76
CA GLY A 27 5.49 -7.07 -12.22
C GLY A 27 5.35 -5.74 -12.95
N ASP A 28 5.24 -4.65 -12.22
CA ASP A 28 5.23 -3.30 -12.75
C ASP A 28 6.62 -2.67 -12.59
N ALA A 29 7.14 -2.05 -13.64
CA ALA A 29 8.48 -1.48 -13.65
C ALA A 29 8.63 -0.30 -12.67
N GLY A 30 7.54 0.42 -12.38
CA GLY A 30 7.50 1.57 -11.46
C GLY A 30 7.23 1.20 -9.99
N VAL A 31 6.81 -0.06 -9.71
CA VAL A 31 6.50 -0.51 -8.34
C VAL A 31 7.60 -1.44 -7.83
N TYR A 32 8.61 -0.88 -7.16
CA TYR A 32 9.83 -1.58 -6.72
C TYR A 32 10.54 -2.36 -7.85
N GLY A 33 10.44 -1.86 -9.08
CA GLY A 33 11.00 -2.44 -10.28
C GLY A 33 12.14 -1.61 -10.88
N MET A 34 12.46 -1.87 -12.13
CA MET A 34 13.65 -1.33 -12.81
C MET A 34 13.52 0.13 -13.28
N ALA A 35 12.34 0.74 -13.25
CA ALA A 35 12.17 2.12 -13.72
C ALA A 35 12.97 3.13 -12.90
N GLY A 36 12.97 2.99 -11.54
CA GLY A 36 13.77 3.85 -10.67
C GLY A 36 15.27 3.82 -11.00
N PRO A 37 15.94 2.67 -10.89
CA PRO A 37 17.35 2.53 -11.27
C PRO A 37 17.67 3.00 -12.69
N ALA A 38 16.77 2.77 -13.66
CA ALA A 38 16.96 3.23 -15.03
C ALA A 38 16.99 4.76 -15.12
N TYR A 39 16.03 5.45 -14.49
CA TYR A 39 16.01 6.91 -14.46
C TYR A 39 17.18 7.51 -13.68
N GLU A 40 17.60 6.89 -12.59
CA GLU A 40 18.78 7.33 -11.84
C GLU A 40 20.04 7.32 -12.73
N VAL A 41 20.25 6.25 -13.50
CA VAL A 41 21.38 6.15 -14.46
C VAL A 41 21.23 7.17 -15.60
N LEU A 42 20.04 7.32 -16.16
CA LEU A 42 19.76 8.28 -17.23
C LEU A 42 20.07 9.72 -16.78
N PHE A 43 19.60 10.14 -15.62
CA PHE A 43 19.83 11.49 -15.09
C PHE A 43 21.29 11.73 -14.74
N GLN A 44 21.99 10.74 -14.16
CA GLN A 44 23.43 10.82 -13.92
C GLN A 44 24.23 10.98 -15.23
N ALA A 45 23.72 10.41 -16.32
CA ALA A 45 24.32 10.52 -17.64
C ALA A 45 23.91 11.79 -18.43
N GLY A 46 23.17 12.70 -17.78
CA GLY A 46 22.72 13.97 -18.36
C GLY A 46 21.53 13.83 -19.34
N TRP A 47 20.80 12.74 -19.29
CA TRP A 47 19.61 12.55 -20.11
C TRP A 47 18.48 13.51 -19.70
N THR A 48 17.78 14.04 -20.70
CA THR A 48 16.56 14.85 -20.55
C THR A 48 15.51 14.34 -21.54
N PRO A 49 14.22 14.68 -21.38
CA PRO A 49 13.17 14.32 -22.34
C PRO A 49 13.44 14.77 -23.79
N ASP A 50 14.28 15.83 -23.98
CA ASP A 50 14.67 16.34 -25.29
C ASP A 50 15.90 15.64 -25.87
N SER A 51 16.46 14.65 -25.17
CA SER A 51 17.60 13.87 -25.64
C SER A 51 17.23 12.96 -26.81
N ALA A 52 18.24 12.57 -27.61
CA ALA A 52 18.03 11.67 -28.76
C ALA A 52 17.54 10.26 -28.38
N ILE A 53 17.67 9.87 -27.10
CA ILE A 53 17.17 8.58 -26.59
C ILE A 53 15.78 8.82 -26.01
N GLU A 54 14.78 8.26 -26.67
CA GLU A 54 13.40 8.20 -26.17
C GLU A 54 13.27 7.09 -25.12
N VAL A 55 12.55 7.38 -24.03
CA VAL A 55 12.33 6.43 -22.92
C VAL A 55 10.84 6.32 -22.64
N GLU A 56 10.33 5.09 -22.67
CA GLU A 56 8.93 4.77 -22.36
C GLU A 56 8.88 3.78 -21.21
N ILE A 57 8.00 4.02 -20.24
CA ILE A 57 7.66 3.06 -19.18
C ILE A 57 6.34 2.36 -19.55
N VAL A 58 6.44 1.07 -19.82
CA VAL A 58 5.26 0.24 -20.08
C VAL A 58 4.74 -0.29 -18.73
N PRO A 59 3.49 0.05 -18.33
CA PRO A 59 2.93 -0.42 -17.07
C PRO A 59 2.71 -1.92 -17.06
N GLY A 60 2.81 -2.52 -15.88
CA GLY A 60 2.61 -3.96 -15.66
C GLY A 60 1.69 -4.28 -14.49
N ALA A 61 1.42 -5.55 -14.26
CA ALA A 61 0.66 -6.02 -13.12
C ALA A 61 1.59 -6.21 -11.91
N SER A 62 1.56 -5.27 -10.96
CA SER A 62 2.36 -5.35 -9.75
C SER A 62 1.99 -6.55 -8.88
N ALA A 63 2.90 -6.99 -8.00
CA ALA A 63 2.59 -8.03 -7.03
C ALA A 63 1.45 -7.62 -6.09
N LEU A 64 1.28 -6.33 -5.79
CA LEU A 64 0.15 -5.79 -5.03
C LEU A 64 -1.19 -6.20 -5.67
N ASN A 65 -1.39 -5.85 -6.95
CA ASN A 65 -2.63 -6.12 -7.66
C ASN A 65 -2.83 -7.62 -7.89
N SER A 66 -1.73 -8.32 -8.27
CA SER A 66 -1.77 -9.75 -8.55
C SER A 66 -2.12 -10.57 -7.31
N CYS A 67 -1.52 -10.25 -6.16
CA CYS A 67 -1.81 -10.94 -4.90
C CYS A 67 -3.21 -10.61 -4.38
N ALA A 68 -3.64 -9.34 -4.49
CA ALA A 68 -4.98 -8.93 -4.08
C ALA A 68 -6.08 -9.66 -4.88
N ALA A 69 -5.91 -9.76 -6.20
CA ALA A 69 -6.85 -10.48 -7.07
C ALA A 69 -6.99 -11.97 -6.74
N LEU A 70 -5.93 -12.60 -6.24
CA LEU A 70 -5.94 -14.01 -5.83
C LEU A 70 -6.69 -14.27 -4.52
N VAL A 71 -6.77 -13.27 -3.64
CA VAL A 71 -7.38 -13.42 -2.31
C VAL A 71 -8.77 -12.78 -2.20
N GLY A 72 -9.21 -12.03 -3.20
CA GLY A 72 -10.52 -11.38 -3.22
C GLY A 72 -10.46 -9.90 -3.61
N ALA A 73 -10.94 -9.02 -2.74
CA ALA A 73 -10.96 -7.58 -2.96
C ALA A 73 -10.48 -6.79 -1.71
N PRO A 74 -9.25 -7.02 -1.23
CA PRO A 74 -8.75 -6.33 -0.02
C PRO A 74 -8.41 -4.86 -0.28
N LEU A 75 -8.17 -4.44 -1.54
CA LEU A 75 -7.70 -3.11 -1.91
C LEU A 75 -8.82 -2.17 -2.38
N THR A 76 -10.07 -2.44 -2.06
CA THR A 76 -11.20 -1.59 -2.46
C THR A 76 -11.37 -0.35 -1.57
N HIS A 77 -10.60 -0.25 -0.50
CA HIS A 77 -10.47 0.93 0.35
C HIS A 77 -9.05 1.50 0.24
N ASP A 78 -8.74 2.56 1.00
CA ASP A 78 -7.41 3.19 0.97
C ASP A 78 -6.33 2.21 1.42
N PHE A 79 -5.24 2.16 0.65
CA PHE A 79 -4.15 1.22 0.88
C PHE A 79 -2.79 1.85 0.64
N CYS A 80 -1.75 1.23 1.18
CA CYS A 80 -0.37 1.57 0.88
C CYS A 80 0.50 0.33 0.70
N ALA A 81 1.64 0.50 0.01
CA ALA A 81 2.66 -0.51 -0.16
C ALA A 81 3.94 -0.09 0.60
N ILE A 82 4.49 -1.02 1.39
CA ILE A 82 5.73 -0.78 2.16
C ILE A 82 6.68 -1.95 1.94
N SER A 83 7.91 -1.64 1.51
CA SER A 83 8.97 -2.65 1.44
C SER A 83 9.67 -2.77 2.78
N LEU A 84 9.82 -4.02 3.26
CA LEU A 84 10.60 -4.34 4.45
C LEU A 84 12.11 -4.50 4.16
N SER A 85 12.56 -4.16 2.94
CA SER A 85 13.97 -4.19 2.60
C SER A 85 14.70 -3.00 3.21
N ASP A 86 15.53 -3.28 4.20
CA ASP A 86 16.36 -2.32 4.91
C ASP A 86 17.75 -2.12 4.29
N LEU A 87 17.90 -2.55 3.05
CA LEU A 87 19.16 -2.48 2.33
C LEU A 87 19.50 -1.07 1.85
N LEU A 88 18.50 -0.35 1.31
CA LEU A 88 18.64 1.03 0.82
C LEU A 88 17.92 2.05 1.72
N THR A 89 16.93 1.59 2.49
CA THR A 89 16.16 2.44 3.40
C THR A 89 16.45 2.02 4.83
N PRO A 90 16.97 2.90 5.70
CA PRO A 90 17.23 2.56 7.11
C PRO A 90 15.97 2.08 7.82
N TRP A 91 16.12 1.03 8.67
CA TRP A 91 15.00 0.45 9.41
C TRP A 91 14.12 1.47 10.17
N PRO A 92 14.69 2.49 10.88
CA PRO A 92 13.84 3.49 11.56
C PRO A 92 12.88 4.25 10.64
N VAL A 93 13.24 4.43 9.38
CA VAL A 93 12.35 5.06 8.36
C VAL A 93 11.23 4.11 7.98
N ILE A 94 11.54 2.82 7.78
CA ILE A 94 10.54 1.78 7.50
C ILE A 94 9.58 1.66 8.69
N ALA A 95 10.11 1.57 9.91
CA ALA A 95 9.32 1.44 11.14
C ALA A 95 8.32 2.60 11.31
N ARG A 96 8.74 3.85 11.08
CA ARG A 96 7.83 5.01 11.12
C ARG A 96 6.71 4.94 10.09
N ARG A 97 7.01 4.43 8.87
CA ARG A 97 5.99 4.23 7.83
C ARG A 97 5.00 3.15 8.21
N LEU A 98 5.46 2.05 8.79
CA LEU A 98 4.61 0.96 9.30
C LEU A 98 3.70 1.45 10.42
N ASP A 99 4.24 2.16 11.41
CA ASP A 99 3.49 2.70 12.53
C ASP A 99 2.41 3.70 12.06
N ALA A 100 2.76 4.63 11.18
CA ALA A 100 1.83 5.60 10.61
C ALA A 100 0.71 4.92 9.80
N ALA A 101 1.05 3.93 8.96
CA ALA A 101 0.07 3.20 8.16
C ALA A 101 -0.87 2.35 9.05
N ALA A 102 -0.35 1.77 10.12
CA ALA A 102 -1.13 1.02 11.10
C ALA A 102 -2.09 1.94 11.86
N ALA A 103 -1.60 3.08 12.35
CA ALA A 103 -2.40 4.06 13.10
C ALA A 103 -3.49 4.72 12.25
N ALA A 104 -3.22 4.95 10.95
CA ALA A 104 -4.18 5.55 10.01
C ALA A 104 -5.14 4.52 9.37
N ASP A 105 -5.10 3.27 9.79
CA ASP A 105 -6.01 2.20 9.36
C ASP A 105 -5.99 1.89 7.85
N PHE A 106 -4.86 2.10 7.15
CA PHE A 106 -4.70 1.68 5.75
C PHE A 106 -4.67 0.15 5.61
N VAL A 107 -5.23 -0.37 4.52
CA VAL A 107 -4.84 -1.72 4.07
C VAL A 107 -3.39 -1.68 3.61
N VAL A 108 -2.55 -2.61 4.06
CA VAL A 108 -1.11 -2.54 3.79
C VAL A 108 -0.61 -3.78 3.06
N ALA A 109 0.12 -3.55 1.95
CA ALA A 109 0.86 -4.59 1.27
C ALA A 109 2.35 -4.52 1.63
N LEU A 110 2.87 -5.54 2.29
CA LEU A 110 4.29 -5.65 2.61
C LEU A 110 5.03 -6.38 1.49
N TYR A 111 5.99 -5.68 0.90
CA TYR A 111 6.94 -6.20 -0.08
C TYR A 111 8.25 -6.63 0.60
N ASN A 112 8.93 -7.59 0.01
CA ASN A 112 10.21 -8.11 0.51
C ASN A 112 10.16 -8.50 2.00
N PRO A 113 9.11 -9.20 2.46
CA PRO A 113 8.83 -9.38 3.89
C PRO A 113 9.90 -10.21 4.60
N LYS A 114 10.57 -11.13 3.88
CA LYS A 114 11.60 -12.00 4.44
C LYS A 114 12.60 -12.44 3.37
N SER A 115 13.86 -12.59 3.75
CA SER A 115 14.89 -13.21 2.92
C SER A 115 15.77 -14.14 3.78
N GLY A 116 16.69 -14.87 3.17
CA GLY A 116 17.61 -15.75 3.92
C GLY A 116 18.44 -15.02 4.99
N ARG A 117 18.68 -13.72 4.83
CA ARG A 117 19.45 -12.88 5.78
C ARG A 117 18.58 -11.95 6.62
N ARG A 118 17.30 -11.79 6.28
CA ARG A 118 16.35 -10.86 6.92
C ARG A 118 15.10 -11.61 7.34
N ALA A 119 15.05 -12.06 8.59
CA ALA A 119 13.93 -12.80 9.15
C ALA A 119 13.16 -12.02 10.22
N GLY A 120 13.80 -11.02 10.86
CA GLY A 120 13.21 -10.27 11.96
C GLY A 120 12.25 -9.15 11.53
N GLN A 121 12.38 -8.62 10.30
CA GLN A 121 11.62 -7.44 9.85
C GLN A 121 10.12 -7.66 9.85
N ILE A 122 9.65 -8.86 9.49
CA ILE A 122 8.21 -9.19 9.53
C ILE A 122 7.69 -9.26 10.98
N VAL A 123 8.49 -9.72 11.92
CA VAL A 123 8.16 -9.77 13.35
C VAL A 123 8.05 -8.35 13.92
N GLU A 124 8.98 -7.46 13.57
CA GLU A 124 8.92 -6.06 13.99
C GLU A 124 7.73 -5.32 13.34
N ALA A 125 7.43 -5.61 12.08
CA ALA A 125 6.23 -5.08 11.43
C ALA A 125 4.95 -5.53 12.17
N GLN A 126 4.82 -6.82 12.49
CA GLN A 126 3.71 -7.35 13.29
C GLN A 126 3.58 -6.61 14.63
N ARG A 127 4.71 -6.46 15.36
CA ARG A 127 4.73 -5.76 16.65
C ARG A 127 4.23 -4.33 16.56
N LEU A 128 4.62 -3.59 15.50
CA LEU A 128 4.16 -2.22 15.26
C LEU A 128 2.66 -2.18 14.96
N PHE A 129 2.16 -3.07 14.12
CA PHE A 129 0.73 -3.13 13.78
C PHE A 129 -0.14 -3.49 14.98
N LEU A 130 0.28 -4.42 15.83
CA LEU A 130 -0.43 -4.83 17.06
C LEU A 130 -0.59 -3.71 18.09
N ARG A 131 0.15 -2.60 17.97
CA ARG A 131 -0.05 -1.41 18.80
C ARG A 131 -1.33 -0.65 18.46
N HIS A 132 -1.85 -0.82 17.26
CA HIS A 132 -2.92 0.00 16.70
C HIS A 132 -4.13 -0.81 16.25
N ARG A 133 -3.96 -2.10 15.99
CA ARG A 133 -4.98 -2.96 15.36
C ARG A 133 -5.30 -4.18 16.21
N ASP A 134 -6.52 -4.69 16.02
CA ASP A 134 -6.96 -5.91 16.64
C ASP A 134 -6.04 -7.09 16.21
N PRO A 135 -5.59 -7.92 17.15
CA PRO A 135 -4.84 -9.15 16.85
C PRO A 135 -5.55 -10.07 15.84
N ALA A 136 -6.88 -10.07 15.82
CA ALA A 136 -7.69 -10.84 14.86
C ALA A 136 -7.79 -10.20 13.46
N THR A 137 -7.18 -9.01 13.22
CA THR A 137 -7.17 -8.37 11.90
C THR A 137 -6.73 -9.37 10.83
N PRO A 138 -7.51 -9.55 9.74
CA PRO A 138 -7.18 -10.51 8.69
C PRO A 138 -5.89 -10.16 7.95
N VAL A 139 -5.11 -11.19 7.69
CA VAL A 139 -3.89 -11.12 6.89
C VAL A 139 -3.91 -12.21 5.82
N ALA A 140 -3.52 -11.88 4.60
CA ALA A 140 -3.31 -12.84 3.53
C ALA A 140 -1.84 -12.85 3.11
N ILE A 141 -1.25 -14.04 3.07
CA ILE A 141 0.11 -14.27 2.59
C ILE A 141 0.01 -14.96 1.22
N VAL A 142 0.48 -14.30 0.18
CA VAL A 142 0.50 -14.84 -1.18
C VAL A 142 1.93 -15.05 -1.62
N LYS A 143 2.30 -16.30 -1.85
CA LYS A 143 3.64 -16.71 -2.27
C LYS A 143 3.61 -17.14 -3.72
N SER A 144 4.54 -16.64 -4.54
CA SER A 144 4.71 -16.99 -5.94
C SER A 144 3.41 -16.82 -6.77
N ALA A 145 2.73 -15.68 -6.61
CA ALA A 145 1.47 -15.38 -7.33
C ALA A 145 1.58 -15.65 -8.83
N TYR A 146 0.60 -16.35 -9.38
CA TYR A 146 0.52 -16.75 -10.81
C TYR A 146 1.74 -17.57 -11.32
N ARG A 147 2.43 -18.28 -10.44
CA ARG A 147 3.56 -19.16 -10.77
C ARG A 147 3.26 -20.60 -10.35
N PRO A 148 3.96 -21.62 -10.88
CA PRO A 148 3.69 -23.03 -10.56
C PRO A 148 3.68 -23.40 -9.07
N LYS A 149 4.40 -22.63 -8.25
CA LYS A 149 4.48 -22.85 -6.79
C LYS A 149 3.63 -21.84 -6.00
N GLN A 150 2.55 -21.32 -6.60
CA GLN A 150 1.63 -20.41 -5.93
C GLN A 150 1.04 -21.05 -4.67
N ARG A 151 1.05 -20.27 -3.56
CA ARG A 151 0.38 -20.62 -2.32
C ARG A 151 -0.32 -19.38 -1.78
N ILE A 152 -1.49 -19.59 -1.19
CA ILE A 152 -2.28 -18.59 -0.49
C ILE A 152 -2.53 -19.13 0.91
N GLU A 153 -2.20 -18.33 1.91
CA GLU A 153 -2.44 -18.63 3.32
C GLU A 153 -3.15 -17.44 3.96
N PHE A 154 -4.21 -17.71 4.70
CA PHE A 154 -4.88 -16.71 5.52
C PHE A 154 -4.42 -16.89 6.97
N ALA A 155 -4.10 -15.78 7.59
CA ALA A 155 -3.68 -15.66 8.97
C ALA A 155 -4.41 -14.50 9.65
N THR A 156 -4.12 -14.29 10.91
CA THR A 156 -4.43 -13.05 11.62
C THR A 156 -3.16 -12.23 11.82
N LEU A 157 -3.33 -10.97 12.21
CA LEU A 157 -2.19 -10.12 12.55
C LEU A 157 -1.34 -10.75 13.67
N GLU A 158 -1.98 -11.42 14.64
CA GLU A 158 -1.28 -12.11 15.74
C GLU A 158 -0.40 -13.26 15.27
N THR A 159 -0.80 -13.97 14.21
CA THR A 159 -0.11 -15.21 13.76
C THR A 159 0.69 -15.03 12.48
N MET A 160 0.63 -13.87 11.84
CA MET A 160 1.21 -13.69 10.48
C MET A 160 2.71 -13.96 10.41
N ALA A 161 3.48 -13.74 11.48
CA ALA A 161 4.92 -13.95 11.48
C ALA A 161 5.32 -15.43 11.50
N GLU A 162 4.38 -16.33 11.87
CA GLU A 162 4.57 -17.79 11.91
C GLU A 162 4.34 -18.44 10.53
N ALA A 163 3.70 -17.73 9.61
CA ALA A 163 3.36 -18.22 8.26
C ALA A 163 4.60 -18.49 7.40
N ASP A 164 4.45 -19.31 6.34
CA ASP A 164 5.52 -19.59 5.37
C ASP A 164 5.81 -18.40 4.47
N ILE A 165 6.47 -17.39 5.03
CA ILE A 165 6.86 -16.16 4.34
C ILE A 165 8.28 -16.28 3.79
N GLY A 166 8.47 -15.91 2.52
CA GLY A 166 9.76 -15.90 1.83
C GLY A 166 9.95 -14.72 0.89
N MET A 167 11.03 -14.73 0.12
CA MET A 167 11.37 -13.65 -0.84
C MET A 167 10.28 -13.37 -1.88
N LEU A 168 9.55 -14.41 -2.28
CA LEU A 168 8.50 -14.32 -3.30
C LEU A 168 7.10 -14.18 -2.68
N SER A 169 7.03 -13.76 -1.41
CA SER A 169 5.76 -13.51 -0.72
C SER A 169 5.42 -12.03 -0.74
N THR A 170 4.13 -11.75 -0.86
CA THR A 170 3.51 -10.46 -0.52
C THR A 170 2.55 -10.71 0.65
N VAL A 171 2.62 -9.87 1.68
CA VAL A 171 1.72 -9.96 2.83
C VAL A 171 0.74 -8.81 2.74
N LEU A 172 -0.56 -9.13 2.72
CA LEU A 172 -1.66 -8.16 2.69
C LEU A 172 -2.28 -8.11 4.08
N ILE A 173 -2.15 -6.99 4.77
CA ILE A 173 -2.73 -6.76 6.10
C ILE A 173 -3.99 -5.94 5.93
N GLY A 174 -5.12 -6.46 6.40
CA GLY A 174 -6.40 -5.77 6.37
C GLY A 174 -6.45 -4.57 7.31
N ASN A 175 -7.51 -3.76 7.19
CA ASN A 175 -7.85 -2.70 8.12
C ASN A 175 -8.99 -3.14 9.08
N SER A 176 -9.49 -2.21 9.90
CA SER A 176 -10.57 -2.47 10.87
C SER A 176 -11.88 -2.98 10.25
N GLN A 177 -12.09 -2.75 8.93
CA GLN A 177 -13.29 -3.17 8.21
C GLN A 177 -13.09 -4.46 7.41
N THR A 178 -11.85 -4.93 7.29
CA THR A 178 -11.52 -6.11 6.49
C THR A 178 -12.06 -7.39 7.14
N PHE A 179 -12.64 -8.26 6.33
CA PHE A 179 -13.06 -9.58 6.74
C PHE A 179 -12.65 -10.65 5.75
N VAL A 180 -12.63 -11.91 6.21
CA VAL A 180 -12.48 -13.10 5.37
C VAL A 180 -13.77 -13.91 5.44
N ARG A 181 -14.37 -14.20 4.29
CA ARG A 181 -15.55 -15.03 4.18
C ARG A 181 -15.45 -15.94 2.95
N HIS A 182 -15.74 -17.21 3.13
CA HIS A 182 -15.66 -18.23 2.07
C HIS A 182 -14.30 -18.27 1.35
N GLY A 183 -13.20 -18.03 2.08
CA GLY A 183 -11.86 -18.00 1.52
C GLY A 183 -11.52 -16.73 0.70
N LEU A 184 -12.32 -15.67 0.83
CA LEU A 184 -12.10 -14.39 0.19
C LEU A 184 -11.91 -13.28 1.23
N MET A 185 -10.85 -12.50 1.07
CA MET A 185 -10.54 -11.31 1.87
C MET A 185 -11.12 -10.08 1.19
N VAL A 186 -11.95 -9.33 1.90
CA VAL A 186 -12.62 -8.14 1.37
C VAL A 186 -12.51 -6.99 2.36
N THR A 187 -12.18 -5.81 1.86
CA THR A 187 -12.27 -4.55 2.61
C THR A 187 -13.40 -3.72 2.02
N PRO A 188 -14.56 -3.62 2.68
CA PRO A 188 -15.72 -2.94 2.11
C PRO A 188 -15.48 -1.43 2.04
N ARG A 189 -15.95 -0.80 0.95
CA ARG A 189 -15.90 0.65 0.78
C ARG A 189 -17.08 1.41 1.42
N GLY A 190 -17.92 0.70 2.16
CA GLY A 190 -19.06 1.31 2.87
C GLY A 190 -20.36 1.38 2.06
N TYR A 191 -20.45 0.72 0.91
CA TYR A 191 -21.71 0.69 0.13
C TYR A 191 -22.88 0.13 0.94
N ALA A 192 -22.65 -0.87 1.79
CA ALA A 192 -23.67 -1.43 2.67
C ALA A 192 -24.26 -0.42 3.67
N ASN A 193 -23.56 0.68 3.95
CA ASN A 193 -24.07 1.74 4.81
C ASN A 193 -25.12 2.61 4.08
N LYS A 194 -25.04 2.68 2.75
CA LYS A 194 -25.89 3.52 1.91
C LYS A 194 -26.99 2.76 1.18
N TYR A 195 -26.72 1.51 0.81
CA TYR A 195 -27.63 0.72 -0.02
C TYR A 195 -28.15 -0.48 0.75
N ALA A 196 -29.44 -0.80 0.56
CA ALA A 196 -30.01 -2.09 0.97
C ALA A 196 -29.53 -3.21 0.03
N ASP A 197 -29.81 -4.45 0.40
CA ASP A 197 -29.56 -5.60 -0.46
C ASP A 197 -30.24 -5.39 -1.83
N GLY A 198 -29.45 -5.59 -2.90
CA GLY A 198 -29.93 -5.35 -4.27
C GLY A 198 -29.64 -3.95 -4.83
N GLY A 199 -28.95 -3.07 -4.09
CA GLY A 199 -28.48 -1.77 -4.58
C GLY A 199 -29.48 -0.62 -4.50
N SER A 200 -30.66 -0.83 -3.88
CA SER A 200 -31.63 0.23 -3.59
C SER A 200 -31.15 1.11 -2.43
N ALA A 201 -31.45 2.41 -2.47
CA ALA A 201 -31.19 3.30 -1.33
C ALA A 201 -32.00 2.83 -0.10
N LYS A 202 -31.40 2.93 1.11
CA LYS A 202 -32.09 2.69 2.37
C LYS A 202 -33.16 3.75 2.63
N ASP A 203 -34.13 3.43 3.49
CA ASP A 203 -35.16 4.38 3.90
C ASP A 203 -34.52 5.68 4.45
N GLY A 204 -34.97 6.81 3.95
CA GLY A 204 -34.41 8.13 4.30
C GLY A 204 -33.18 8.55 3.47
N GLU A 205 -32.63 7.68 2.64
CA GLU A 205 -31.49 7.94 1.78
C GLU A 205 -31.91 8.14 0.31
N ARG A 206 -31.13 8.94 -0.43
CA ARG A 206 -31.29 9.09 -1.88
C ARG A 206 -30.15 8.41 -2.60
N ALA A 207 -30.46 7.58 -3.58
CA ALA A 207 -29.46 6.98 -4.47
C ALA A 207 -28.57 8.07 -5.10
N GLY A 208 -27.26 7.85 -5.10
CA GLY A 208 -26.29 8.82 -5.63
C GLY A 208 -25.87 9.95 -4.67
N HIS A 209 -26.57 10.21 -3.58
CA HIS A 209 -26.17 11.21 -2.59
C HIS A 209 -25.19 10.63 -1.54
N SER A 210 -24.32 11.48 -0.99
CA SER A 210 -23.39 11.09 0.08
C SER A 210 -24.13 10.90 1.40
N LEU A 211 -23.70 9.92 2.20
CA LEU A 211 -24.07 9.79 3.63
C LEU A 211 -23.31 10.77 4.52
N SER A 212 -22.18 11.29 4.02
CA SER A 212 -21.36 12.29 4.70
C SER A 212 -21.90 13.68 4.42
N THR A 213 -21.86 14.56 5.41
CA THR A 213 -22.13 15.97 5.27
C THR A 213 -21.08 16.70 4.42
N GLY A 214 -20.03 15.95 3.99
CA GLY A 214 -18.90 16.47 3.24
C GLY A 214 -17.98 17.33 4.11
N LEU A 215 -17.00 17.96 3.48
CA LEU A 215 -16.02 18.80 4.18
C LEU A 215 -16.67 19.99 4.89
N ASP A 216 -17.60 20.66 4.24
CA ASP A 216 -18.23 21.86 4.79
C ASP A 216 -19.19 21.53 5.93
N GLY A 217 -19.92 20.43 5.82
CA GLY A 217 -20.76 19.92 6.91
C GLY A 217 -19.93 19.49 8.12
N TRP A 218 -18.84 18.77 7.91
CA TRP A 218 -17.90 18.41 8.98
C TRP A 218 -17.30 19.64 9.67
N ARG A 219 -16.90 20.66 8.92
CA ARG A 219 -16.42 21.93 9.49
C ARG A 219 -17.48 22.62 10.34
N ALA A 220 -18.73 22.63 9.86
CA ALA A 220 -19.85 23.22 10.59
C ALA A 220 -20.13 22.46 11.88
N GLU A 221 -20.10 21.13 11.86
CA GLU A 221 -20.24 20.27 13.05
C GLU A 221 -19.14 20.51 14.08
N LEU A 222 -17.87 20.65 13.64
CA LEU A 222 -16.76 20.96 14.54
C LEU A 222 -16.95 22.29 15.24
N ARG A 223 -17.35 23.35 14.50
CA ARG A 223 -17.60 24.67 15.10
C ARG A 223 -18.80 24.65 16.04
N ALA A 224 -19.87 23.96 15.67
CA ALA A 224 -21.07 23.84 16.49
C ALA A 224 -20.85 23.07 17.79
N SER A 225 -19.84 22.20 17.83
CA SER A 225 -19.51 21.40 19.01
C SER A 225 -19.04 22.23 20.21
N GLY A 226 -18.55 23.45 19.98
CA GLY A 226 -17.98 24.32 21.02
C GLY A 226 -16.72 23.78 21.70
N ARG A 227 -16.10 22.73 21.16
CA ARG A 227 -14.95 22.05 21.73
C ARG A 227 -13.65 22.68 21.25
N SER A 228 -12.61 22.57 22.05
CA SER A 228 -11.28 23.08 21.70
C SER A 228 -10.62 22.23 20.60
N ALA A 229 -9.74 22.83 19.80
CA ALA A 229 -8.94 22.12 18.81
C ALA A 229 -8.17 20.94 19.41
N ALA A 230 -7.67 21.08 20.65
CA ALA A 230 -6.94 20.03 21.34
C ALA A 230 -7.82 18.82 21.74
N GLU A 231 -9.09 19.03 22.08
CA GLU A 231 -10.04 17.97 22.36
C GLU A 231 -10.43 17.23 21.09
N LEU A 232 -10.75 17.98 20.02
CA LEU A 232 -11.09 17.44 18.72
C LEU A 232 -9.92 16.67 18.09
N ALA A 233 -8.68 17.19 18.25
CA ALA A 233 -7.47 16.53 17.77
C ALA A 233 -7.27 15.14 18.39
N ARG A 234 -7.49 15.02 19.69
CA ARG A 234 -7.40 13.74 20.40
C ARG A 234 -8.46 12.75 19.97
N GLU A 235 -9.70 13.19 19.81
CA GLU A 235 -10.81 12.34 19.40
C GLU A 235 -10.67 11.86 17.96
N GLN A 236 -10.38 12.78 17.05
CA GLN A 236 -10.30 12.48 15.61
C GLN A 236 -8.92 12.01 15.16
N ARG A 237 -7.93 11.98 16.07
CA ARG A 237 -6.54 11.62 15.79
C ARG A 237 -5.92 12.45 14.66
N LEU A 238 -6.22 13.75 14.68
CA LEU A 238 -5.70 14.73 13.72
C LEU A 238 -4.73 15.70 14.41
N PRO A 239 -3.82 16.34 13.66
CA PRO A 239 -2.94 17.36 14.22
C PRO A 239 -3.72 18.56 14.80
N VAL A 240 -3.27 19.10 15.94
CA VAL A 240 -3.95 20.22 16.62
C VAL A 240 -3.94 21.48 15.76
N ASP A 241 -2.79 21.81 15.16
CA ASP A 241 -2.60 22.95 14.26
C ASP A 241 -3.51 22.89 13.02
N TYR A 242 -3.74 21.70 12.49
CA TYR A 242 -4.71 21.50 11.41
C TYR A 242 -6.14 21.84 11.87
N LEU A 243 -6.56 21.38 13.07
CA LEU A 243 -7.89 21.66 13.58
C LEU A 243 -8.06 23.12 14.02
N GLU A 244 -7.01 23.77 14.52
CA GLU A 244 -7.00 25.21 14.76
C GLU A 244 -7.28 25.99 13.46
N ALA A 245 -6.60 25.63 12.36
CA ALA A 245 -6.84 26.23 11.05
C ALA A 245 -8.27 25.98 10.54
N VAL A 246 -8.82 24.77 10.73
CA VAL A 246 -10.18 24.43 10.34
C VAL A 246 -11.24 25.21 11.13
N LEU A 247 -11.02 25.41 12.43
CA LEU A 247 -11.95 26.16 13.28
C LEU A 247 -11.90 27.66 12.99
N ALA A 248 -10.75 28.19 12.54
CA ALA A 248 -10.54 29.59 12.20
C ALA A 248 -11.06 29.97 10.80
N SER A 249 -11.21 29.00 9.90
CA SER A 249 -11.70 29.20 8.52
C SER A 249 -13.21 29.20 8.43
#